data_93bb59b06faed06b762ebc498cd773fa
#
_entry.id   93bb59b06faed06b762ebc498cd773fa
#
_cell.length_a   1.000
_cell.length_b   1.000
_cell.length_c   1.000
_cell.angle_alpha   90.00
_cell.angle_beta   90.00
_cell.angle_gamma   90.00
#
_symmetry.space_group_name_H-M   'P 1'
#
loop_
_entity.id
_entity.type
_entity.pdbx_description
1 polymer ?
#
loop_
_entity_poly.entity_id
_entity_poly.type
_entity_poly.pdbx_seq_one_letter_code
_entity_poly.pdbx_strand_id
1 'polypeptide(L)'
;MRMLKILAGVTALVMLTSCTAVDKVTSFVISIAEDAAPIVNTDPEMSVSSSDNLSANEDSPFSLQLHVADDDLQYGDKLTFSAIKLPSWLYLTLDGVLEGTPENGDVGTHEVQVRVTDLSGESDELSLTIVVKNTNDAPIVLAGPLGFATQDMLYEQQLEYEDIDLIHGDDLRFSAVNLPEWLKLTPEGLLTGTPSNADVGVHELVVQAIDKGKLTAEQSYAIEVKNVNDSPSFITK
;
A
#
# COMPACT_ATOMS: atom_id res chain seq x y z
N MET A 1 14.27 16.09 -59.12
CA MET A 1 15.34 15.70 -58.18
C MET A 1 14.65 15.24 -56.88
N ARG A 2 14.44 13.91 -56.77
CA ARG A 2 13.77 13.32 -55.58
C ARG A 2 14.84 13.08 -54.53
N MET A 3 14.75 13.70 -53.37
CA MET A 3 15.59 13.37 -52.22
C MET A 3 15.19 11.97 -51.70
N LEU A 4 16.14 11.08 -51.72
CA LEU A 4 16.05 9.80 -51.05
C LEU A 4 16.35 10.04 -49.59
N LYS A 5 15.35 9.83 -48.70
CA LYS A 5 15.58 9.79 -47.26
C LYS A 5 16.27 8.45 -46.93
N ILE A 6 17.54 8.52 -46.58
CA ILE A 6 18.29 7.38 -46.07
C ILE A 6 17.96 7.31 -44.58
N LEU A 7 17.32 6.23 -44.16
CA LEU A 7 17.10 5.91 -42.74
C LEU A 7 18.45 5.62 -42.08
N ALA A 8 18.61 6.11 -40.85
CA ALA A 8 19.83 5.97 -40.07
C ALA A 8 20.12 4.50 -39.76
N GLY A 9 21.29 4.02 -40.20
CA GLY A 9 21.77 2.68 -39.86
C GLY A 9 22.82 2.10 -40.83
N VAL A 10 23.00 2.69 -42.00
CA VAL A 10 24.01 2.19 -42.95
C VAL A 10 25.16 3.22 -43.08
N THR A 11 26.24 2.99 -42.36
CA THR A 11 27.48 3.74 -42.54
C THR A 11 28.22 3.18 -43.77
N ALA A 12 27.97 3.75 -44.93
CA ALA A 12 28.77 3.44 -46.10
C ALA A 12 30.08 4.24 -46.03
N LEU A 13 31.15 3.59 -45.69
CA LEU A 13 32.50 4.16 -45.75
C LEU A 13 32.95 4.12 -47.22
N VAL A 14 32.83 5.25 -47.95
CA VAL A 14 33.44 5.40 -49.27
C VAL A 14 34.87 5.88 -49.08
N MET A 15 35.85 4.97 -49.22
CA MET A 15 37.23 5.37 -49.37
C MET A 15 37.51 5.72 -50.83
N LEU A 16 37.67 7.01 -51.12
CA LEU A 16 38.21 7.50 -52.38
C LEU A 16 39.75 7.49 -52.26
N THR A 17 40.40 6.50 -52.84
CA THR A 17 41.84 6.58 -53.10
C THR A 17 42.05 7.21 -54.46
N SER A 18 42.63 8.42 -54.46
CA SER A 18 43.11 9.03 -55.69
C SER A 18 44.33 8.28 -56.19
N CYS A 19 44.20 7.61 -57.32
CA CYS A 19 45.33 7.08 -58.08
C CYS A 19 45.37 7.77 -59.45
N THR A 20 46.44 8.53 -59.69
CA THR A 20 46.78 9.11 -60.98
C THR A 20 47.49 8.07 -61.81
N ALA A 21 46.79 7.37 -62.70
CA ALA A 21 47.35 6.78 -63.90
C ALA A 21 46.21 6.24 -64.81
N VAL A 22 46.36 6.51 -66.05
CA VAL A 22 45.46 6.27 -67.16
C VAL A 22 45.25 4.74 -67.42
N ASP A 23 44.02 4.42 -67.89
CA ASP A 23 43.62 3.15 -68.49
C ASP A 23 43.54 1.88 -67.60
N LYS A 24 42.46 1.75 -66.94
CA LYS A 24 41.50 0.64 -66.93
C LYS A 24 40.37 0.92 -65.99
N VAL A 25 39.19 1.12 -66.54
CA VAL A 25 37.96 1.12 -65.71
C VAL A 25 37.73 -0.33 -65.30
N THR A 26 38.25 -0.71 -64.15
CA THR A 26 37.82 -1.92 -63.49
C THR A 26 36.48 -1.56 -62.86
N SER A 27 35.40 -2.14 -63.37
CA SER A 27 34.09 -2.06 -62.74
C SER A 27 34.21 -2.66 -61.32
N PHE A 28 34.22 -1.81 -60.35
CA PHE A 28 34.06 -2.23 -58.94
C PHE A 28 32.58 -2.57 -58.77
N VAL A 29 32.25 -3.84 -58.81
CA VAL A 29 30.94 -4.32 -58.39
C VAL A 29 30.95 -4.21 -56.88
N ILE A 30 30.32 -3.19 -56.36
CA ILE A 30 29.92 -3.16 -54.94
C ILE A 30 28.81 -4.22 -54.86
N SER A 31 29.16 -5.41 -54.45
CA SER A 31 28.17 -6.35 -53.95
C SER A 31 27.62 -5.76 -52.64
N ILE A 32 26.55 -4.97 -52.76
CA ILE A 32 25.68 -4.76 -51.63
C ILE A 32 25.10 -6.14 -51.35
N ALA A 33 25.35 -6.68 -50.18
CA ALA A 33 24.63 -7.86 -49.73
C ALA A 33 23.13 -7.51 -49.77
N GLU A 34 22.48 -7.81 -50.89
CA GLU A 34 21.05 -7.89 -50.99
C GLU A 34 20.68 -9.18 -50.26
N ASP A 35 20.40 -9.09 -48.95
CA ASP A 35 19.50 -10.00 -48.25
C ASP A 35 19.45 -9.74 -46.73
N ALA A 36 19.38 -8.46 -46.33
CA ALA A 36 18.67 -8.18 -45.10
C ALA A 36 17.32 -7.60 -45.53
N ALA A 37 16.26 -8.39 -45.42
CA ALA A 37 14.92 -7.82 -45.45
C ALA A 37 14.91 -6.59 -44.52
N PRO A 38 14.28 -5.50 -44.93
CA PRO A 38 14.17 -4.36 -44.04
C PRO A 38 13.57 -4.87 -42.73
N ILE A 39 14.25 -4.61 -41.61
CA ILE A 39 13.69 -4.85 -40.26
C ILE A 39 12.43 -3.99 -40.22
N VAL A 40 11.29 -4.64 -40.24
CA VAL A 40 9.98 -3.97 -40.08
C VAL A 40 9.76 -3.86 -38.62
N ASN A 41 9.64 -2.63 -38.11
CA ASN A 41 9.32 -2.39 -36.72
C ASN A 41 8.01 -3.10 -36.37
N THR A 42 7.99 -3.79 -35.25
CA THR A 42 6.81 -4.43 -34.70
C THR A 42 6.36 -3.66 -33.45
N ASP A 43 5.05 -3.55 -33.27
CA ASP A 43 4.49 -2.90 -32.11
C ASP A 43 4.77 -3.74 -30.86
N PRO A 44 5.19 -3.12 -29.72
CA PRO A 44 5.35 -3.86 -28.48
C PRO A 44 3.99 -4.36 -27.96
N GLU A 45 3.94 -5.58 -27.41
CA GLU A 45 2.76 -6.14 -26.76
C GLU A 45 3.01 -6.33 -25.26
N MET A 46 2.19 -5.72 -24.42
CA MET A 46 2.33 -5.75 -22.96
C MET A 46 1.38 -6.74 -22.31
N SER A 47 1.86 -7.50 -21.34
CA SER A 47 1.07 -8.47 -20.58
C SER A 47 1.55 -8.62 -19.14
N VAL A 48 0.75 -9.30 -18.32
CA VAL A 48 1.10 -9.76 -16.97
C VAL A 48 0.93 -11.27 -16.87
N SER A 49 1.76 -11.91 -16.06
CA SER A 49 1.79 -13.37 -15.95
C SER A 49 0.57 -14.01 -15.29
N SER A 50 -0.26 -13.22 -14.60
CA SER A 50 -1.48 -13.70 -13.96
C SER A 50 -2.64 -12.76 -14.31
N SER A 51 -3.57 -13.27 -15.11
CA SER A 51 -4.70 -12.49 -15.62
C SER A 51 -5.83 -12.27 -14.62
N ASP A 52 -5.86 -12.99 -13.50
CA ASP A 52 -7.04 -13.00 -12.63
C ASP A 52 -6.68 -12.66 -11.18
N ASN A 53 -7.24 -11.55 -10.69
CA ASN A 53 -7.17 -11.10 -9.31
C ASN A 53 -5.78 -10.72 -8.78
N LEU A 54 -5.17 -9.71 -9.39
CA LEU A 54 -4.00 -9.06 -8.78
C LEU A 54 -4.41 -8.49 -7.42
N SER A 55 -3.73 -8.95 -6.37
CA SER A 55 -4.00 -8.46 -5.02
C SER A 55 -2.71 -8.12 -4.28
N ALA A 56 -2.74 -7.03 -3.53
CA ALA A 56 -1.77 -6.65 -2.53
C ALA A 56 -2.39 -6.81 -1.14
N ASN A 57 -1.59 -6.97 -0.11
CA ASN A 57 -2.03 -6.76 1.26
C ASN A 57 -1.46 -5.42 1.72
N GLU A 58 -2.22 -4.64 2.48
CA GLU A 58 -1.67 -3.45 3.12
C GLU A 58 -0.50 -3.83 4.02
N ASP A 59 0.34 -2.86 4.35
CA ASP A 59 1.57 -2.98 5.14
C ASP A 59 2.58 -4.00 4.62
N SER A 60 2.34 -4.53 3.41
CA SER A 60 3.22 -5.53 2.79
C SER A 60 3.73 -5.04 1.45
N PRO A 61 5.02 -5.26 1.14
CA PRO A 61 5.56 -4.90 -0.16
C PRO A 61 4.84 -5.66 -1.30
N PHE A 62 4.40 -4.92 -2.30
CA PHE A 62 3.85 -5.44 -3.54
C PHE A 62 4.85 -5.25 -4.67
N SER A 63 4.98 -6.23 -5.56
CA SER A 63 5.79 -6.14 -6.76
C SER A 63 5.18 -6.97 -7.89
N LEU A 64 5.08 -6.37 -9.07
CA LEU A 64 4.56 -7.01 -10.28
C LEU A 64 5.43 -6.65 -11.47
N GLN A 65 6.06 -7.64 -12.11
CA GLN A 65 6.79 -7.45 -13.35
C GLN A 65 5.82 -7.40 -14.52
N LEU A 66 5.90 -6.35 -15.33
CA LEU A 66 5.25 -6.28 -16.64
C LEU A 66 6.10 -7.02 -17.66
N HIS A 67 5.45 -7.80 -18.51
CA HIS A 67 6.12 -8.52 -19.61
C HIS A 67 5.78 -7.85 -20.92
N VAL A 68 6.77 -7.64 -21.74
CA VAL A 68 6.60 -7.08 -23.08
C VAL A 68 7.21 -8.04 -24.10
N ALA A 69 6.45 -8.35 -25.12
CA ALA A 69 6.92 -9.04 -26.31
C ALA A 69 7.14 -8.00 -27.42
N ASP A 70 8.32 -8.00 -28.00
CA ASP A 70 8.70 -7.15 -29.10
C ASP A 70 9.81 -7.87 -29.88
N ASP A 71 9.58 -8.16 -31.15
CA ASP A 71 10.49 -8.92 -31.97
C ASP A 71 11.75 -8.14 -32.33
N ASP A 72 11.74 -6.82 -32.23
CA ASP A 72 12.85 -5.94 -32.58
C ASP A 72 13.87 -5.71 -31.45
N LEU A 73 13.56 -6.15 -30.23
CA LEU A 73 14.51 -6.11 -29.10
C LEU A 73 15.82 -6.81 -29.42
N GLN A 74 15.78 -7.92 -30.19
CA GLN A 74 16.96 -8.63 -30.62
C GLN A 74 17.83 -7.83 -31.60
N TYR A 75 17.28 -6.82 -32.24
CA TYR A 75 17.96 -5.95 -33.20
C TYR A 75 18.39 -4.60 -32.60
N GLY A 76 18.18 -4.42 -31.26
CA GLY A 76 18.67 -3.29 -30.49
C GLY A 76 17.63 -2.21 -30.20
N ASP A 77 16.36 -2.54 -30.38
CA ASP A 77 15.30 -1.66 -29.93
C ASP A 77 15.28 -1.51 -28.41
N LYS A 78 14.63 -0.48 -27.91
CA LYS A 78 14.54 -0.17 -26.48
C LYS A 78 13.13 0.25 -26.11
N LEU A 79 12.65 -0.31 -25.04
CA LEU A 79 11.36 -0.01 -24.48
C LEU A 79 11.46 1.08 -23.42
N THR A 80 10.46 1.95 -23.40
CA THR A 80 10.28 2.98 -22.37
C THR A 80 8.92 2.81 -21.74
N PHE A 81 8.90 2.57 -20.43
CA PHE A 81 7.68 2.45 -19.65
C PHE A 81 7.24 3.80 -19.10
N SER A 82 5.94 4.06 -19.11
CA SER A 82 5.33 5.26 -18.55
C SER A 82 4.01 4.94 -17.87
N ALA A 83 3.74 5.66 -16.78
CA ALA A 83 2.48 5.53 -16.05
C ALA A 83 1.45 6.50 -16.64
N ILE A 84 0.24 6.02 -16.92
CA ILE A 84 -0.91 6.84 -17.31
C ILE A 84 -1.78 7.11 -16.08
N LYS A 85 -2.04 6.06 -15.28
CA LYS A 85 -2.81 6.14 -14.04
C LYS A 85 -2.25 5.15 -13.02
N LEU A 86 -1.82 5.65 -11.86
CA LEU A 86 -1.41 4.84 -10.72
C LEU A 86 -2.07 5.36 -9.43
N PRO A 87 -2.40 4.49 -8.47
CA PRO A 87 -2.70 4.92 -7.11
C PRO A 87 -1.45 5.48 -6.43
N SER A 88 -1.63 6.26 -5.36
CA SER A 88 -0.56 6.99 -4.67
C SER A 88 0.54 6.10 -4.09
N TRP A 89 0.19 4.88 -3.69
CA TRP A 89 1.09 3.91 -3.08
C TRP A 89 1.95 3.12 -4.07
N LEU A 90 1.61 3.18 -5.39
CA LEU A 90 2.23 2.37 -6.44
C LEU A 90 3.09 3.24 -7.37
N TYR A 91 4.25 2.77 -7.75
CA TYR A 91 5.11 3.40 -8.73
C TYR A 91 5.62 2.40 -9.78
N LEU A 92 5.98 2.91 -10.95
CA LEU A 92 6.49 2.14 -12.07
C LEU A 92 7.98 2.42 -12.25
N THR A 93 8.79 1.38 -12.24
CA THR A 93 10.23 1.47 -12.49
C THR A 93 10.55 1.56 -13.98
N LEU A 94 11.77 1.95 -14.31
CA LEU A 94 12.25 2.00 -15.70
C LEU A 94 12.33 0.62 -16.36
N ASP A 95 12.45 -0.44 -15.55
CA ASP A 95 12.51 -1.82 -16.01
C ASP A 95 11.12 -2.49 -16.11
N GLY A 96 10.05 -1.71 -15.96
CA GLY A 96 8.69 -2.20 -16.09
C GLY A 96 8.20 -3.00 -14.88
N VAL A 97 8.68 -2.68 -13.67
CA VAL A 97 8.15 -3.24 -12.43
C VAL A 97 7.19 -2.24 -11.80
N LEU A 98 5.99 -2.69 -11.47
CA LEU A 98 5.06 -1.98 -10.60
C LEU A 98 5.34 -2.41 -9.16
N GLU A 99 5.71 -1.49 -8.29
CA GLU A 99 6.02 -1.80 -6.90
C GLU A 99 5.58 -0.70 -5.95
N GLY A 100 5.37 -1.07 -4.67
CA GLY A 100 4.95 -0.17 -3.62
C GLY A 100 4.47 -0.92 -2.38
N THR A 101 4.09 -0.18 -1.35
CA THR A 101 3.51 -0.73 -0.12
C THR A 101 2.25 0.07 0.16
N PRO A 102 1.05 -0.53 -0.01
CA PRO A 102 -0.18 0.16 0.32
C PRO A 102 -0.36 0.25 1.84
N GLU A 103 -0.97 1.33 2.30
CA GLU A 103 -1.33 1.56 3.69
C GLU A 103 -2.82 1.27 3.91
N ASN A 104 -3.31 1.33 5.16
CA ASN A 104 -4.70 1.10 5.53
C ASN A 104 -5.70 1.96 4.72
N GLY A 105 -5.34 3.21 4.41
CA GLY A 105 -6.15 4.09 3.55
C GLY A 105 -6.27 3.66 2.10
N ASP A 106 -5.45 2.70 1.67
CA ASP A 106 -5.43 2.17 0.30
C ASP A 106 -6.22 0.86 0.16
N VAL A 107 -6.86 0.36 1.22
CA VAL A 107 -7.70 -0.84 1.16
C VAL A 107 -8.86 -0.63 0.18
N GLY A 108 -8.98 -1.54 -0.79
CA GLY A 108 -9.99 -1.45 -1.83
C GLY A 108 -9.49 -1.79 -3.23
N THR A 109 -10.17 -1.28 -4.24
CA THR A 109 -9.92 -1.60 -5.65
C THR A 109 -9.27 -0.41 -6.36
N HIS A 110 -8.13 -0.62 -7.00
CA HIS A 110 -7.35 0.39 -7.70
C HIS A 110 -7.19 0.05 -9.17
N GLU A 111 -7.51 1.03 -10.03
CA GLU A 111 -7.23 0.94 -11.46
C GLU A 111 -5.81 1.42 -11.75
N VAL A 112 -5.10 0.65 -12.56
CA VAL A 112 -3.73 0.94 -13.01
C VAL A 112 -3.73 0.97 -14.52
N GLN A 113 -3.11 2.00 -15.11
CA GLN A 113 -2.90 2.10 -16.54
C GLN A 113 -1.44 2.48 -16.82
N VAL A 114 -0.79 1.69 -17.63
CA VAL A 114 0.61 1.88 -18.02
C VAL A 114 0.74 1.79 -19.53
N ARG A 115 1.80 2.40 -20.06
CA ARG A 115 2.14 2.37 -21.48
C ARG A 115 3.59 1.95 -21.64
N VAL A 116 3.87 1.14 -22.64
CA VAL A 116 5.20 0.91 -23.16
C VAL A 116 5.32 1.56 -24.53
N THR A 117 6.49 2.11 -24.84
CA THR A 117 6.79 2.74 -26.14
C THR A 117 8.19 2.31 -26.58
N ASP A 118 8.34 1.95 -27.83
CA ASP A 118 9.60 1.59 -28.47
C ASP A 118 10.38 2.82 -28.97
N LEU A 119 11.54 2.61 -29.61
CA LEU A 119 12.35 3.70 -30.18
C LEU A 119 11.70 4.33 -31.40
N SER A 120 10.81 3.65 -32.10
CA SER A 120 10.12 4.17 -33.29
C SER A 120 8.92 5.02 -32.94
N GLY A 121 8.43 4.93 -31.69
CA GLY A 121 7.28 5.64 -31.19
C GLY A 121 5.98 4.83 -31.21
N GLU A 122 6.05 3.55 -31.60
CA GLU A 122 4.91 2.63 -31.47
C GLU A 122 4.71 2.26 -29.99
N SER A 123 3.48 2.00 -29.59
CA SER A 123 3.19 1.80 -28.15
C SER A 123 2.00 0.90 -27.90
N ASP A 124 2.03 0.21 -26.77
CA ASP A 124 0.92 -0.55 -26.21
C ASP A 124 0.54 -0.06 -24.81
N GLU A 125 -0.74 -0.21 -24.45
CA GLU A 125 -1.31 0.19 -23.16
C GLU A 125 -1.93 -1.00 -22.45
N LEU A 126 -1.59 -1.15 -21.19
CA LEU A 126 -2.16 -2.16 -20.31
C LEU A 126 -2.99 -1.51 -19.20
N SER A 127 -4.24 -1.95 -19.10
CA SER A 127 -5.12 -1.60 -17.97
C SER A 127 -5.33 -2.84 -17.09
N LEU A 128 -5.12 -2.69 -15.79
CA LEU A 128 -5.33 -3.75 -14.82
C LEU A 128 -5.94 -3.20 -13.53
N THR A 129 -6.44 -4.11 -12.72
CA THR A 129 -7.05 -3.80 -11.43
C THR A 129 -6.29 -4.52 -10.33
N ILE A 130 -5.87 -3.79 -9.29
CA ILE A 130 -5.25 -4.35 -8.10
C ILE A 130 -6.21 -4.18 -6.93
N VAL A 131 -6.46 -5.26 -6.19
CA VAL A 131 -7.28 -5.24 -4.96
C VAL A 131 -6.33 -5.24 -3.76
N VAL A 132 -6.33 -4.15 -3.00
CA VAL A 132 -5.63 -4.08 -1.72
C VAL A 132 -6.54 -4.67 -0.64
N LYS A 133 -6.04 -5.69 0.03
CA LYS A 133 -6.75 -6.39 1.11
C LYS A 133 -6.31 -5.82 2.45
N ASN A 134 -7.28 -5.67 3.35
CA ASN A 134 -7.04 -5.32 4.74
C ASN A 134 -6.22 -6.39 5.46
N THR A 135 -5.29 -5.96 6.28
CA THR A 135 -4.54 -6.74 7.25
C THR A 135 -4.93 -6.24 8.63
N ASN A 136 -5.32 -7.13 9.53
CA ASN A 136 -5.80 -6.72 10.84
C ASN A 136 -4.70 -6.09 11.69
N ASP A 137 -4.92 -4.87 12.15
CA ASP A 137 -4.10 -4.11 13.07
C ASP A 137 -4.57 -4.26 14.53
N ALA A 138 -3.67 -4.06 15.48
CA ALA A 138 -4.05 -4.12 16.88
C ALA A 138 -4.76 -2.82 17.33
N PRO A 139 -5.81 -2.92 18.16
CA PRO A 139 -6.45 -1.75 18.73
C PRO A 139 -5.52 -0.95 19.65
N ILE A 140 -5.88 0.28 19.93
CA ILE A 140 -5.21 1.16 20.89
C ILE A 140 -6.26 1.58 21.92
N VAL A 141 -6.04 1.26 23.21
CA VAL A 141 -6.83 1.82 24.32
C VAL A 141 -6.13 3.09 24.77
N LEU A 142 -6.81 4.23 24.63
CA LEU A 142 -6.20 5.53 24.88
C LEU A 142 -5.98 5.78 26.37
N ALA A 143 -4.76 6.15 26.71
CA ALA A 143 -4.42 6.57 28.06
C ALA A 143 -5.03 7.95 28.36
N GLY A 144 -5.96 8.01 29.29
CA GLY A 144 -6.60 9.25 29.71
C GLY A 144 -7.05 9.16 31.17
N PRO A 145 -7.31 10.31 31.83
CA PRO A 145 -7.85 10.28 33.19
C PRO A 145 -9.29 9.76 33.15
N LEU A 146 -9.59 8.72 33.93
CA LEU A 146 -10.96 8.24 34.11
C LEU A 146 -11.81 9.16 35.02
N GLY A 147 -11.27 10.30 35.40
CA GLY A 147 -11.93 11.19 36.35
C GLY A 147 -11.92 10.62 37.78
N PHE A 148 -12.85 11.09 38.60
CA PHE A 148 -13.05 10.56 39.95
C PHE A 148 -14.48 10.07 40.12
N ALA A 149 -14.67 9.03 40.89
CA ALA A 149 -15.98 8.61 41.39
C ALA A 149 -16.28 9.30 42.74
N THR A 150 -17.54 9.41 43.06
CA THR A 150 -17.98 9.98 44.35
C THR A 150 -18.76 8.91 45.09
N GLN A 151 -18.47 8.71 46.37
CA GLN A 151 -19.21 7.82 47.25
C GLN A 151 -20.72 7.98 47.08
N ASP A 152 -21.45 6.87 47.02
CA ASP A 152 -22.92 6.78 46.91
C ASP A 152 -23.52 7.43 45.64
N MET A 153 -22.69 7.83 44.67
CA MET A 153 -23.13 8.40 43.41
C MET A 153 -22.81 7.45 42.24
N LEU A 154 -23.69 7.44 41.24
CA LEU A 154 -23.44 6.69 40.02
C LEU A 154 -22.21 7.28 39.29
N TYR A 155 -21.26 6.43 38.96
CA TYR A 155 -20.12 6.72 38.11
C TYR A 155 -20.33 6.06 36.77
N GLU A 156 -20.10 6.80 35.68
CA GLU A 156 -20.13 6.32 34.32
C GLU A 156 -19.00 6.97 33.54
N GLN A 157 -18.21 6.15 32.85
CA GLN A 157 -17.13 6.60 32.00
C GLN A 157 -16.98 5.67 30.80
N GLN A 158 -17.09 6.22 29.60
CA GLN A 158 -16.76 5.50 28.37
C GLN A 158 -15.25 5.53 28.18
N LEU A 159 -14.65 4.36 27.91
CA LEU A 159 -13.26 4.26 27.51
C LEU A 159 -13.08 4.80 26.09
N GLU A 160 -12.01 5.51 25.87
CA GLU A 160 -11.60 5.99 24.56
C GLU A 160 -10.63 4.99 23.92
N TYR A 161 -10.79 4.76 22.65
CA TYR A 161 -9.97 3.80 21.89
C TYR A 161 -9.90 4.20 20.43
N GLU A 162 -8.91 3.66 19.75
CA GLU A 162 -8.72 3.74 18.30
C GLU A 162 -8.45 2.37 17.76
N ASP A 163 -9.00 2.10 16.59
CA ASP A 163 -8.70 0.93 15.80
C ASP A 163 -8.96 1.30 14.34
N ILE A 164 -7.92 1.17 13.54
CA ILE A 164 -7.95 1.61 12.16
C ILE A 164 -8.83 0.71 11.29
N ASP A 165 -9.03 -0.56 11.71
CA ASP A 165 -9.81 -1.57 10.99
C ASP A 165 -11.32 -1.51 11.22
N LEU A 166 -11.78 -0.67 12.13
CA LEU A 166 -13.23 -0.47 12.36
C LEU A 166 -13.98 -0.06 11.09
N ILE A 167 -13.33 0.72 10.21
CA ILE A 167 -13.91 1.12 8.92
C ILE A 167 -13.98 -0.05 7.94
N HIS A 168 -13.21 -1.11 8.17
CA HIS A 168 -13.18 -2.34 7.37
C HIS A 168 -14.00 -3.48 7.99
N GLY A 169 -14.75 -3.18 9.06
CA GLY A 169 -15.72 -4.10 9.68
C GLY A 169 -15.15 -4.94 10.82
N ASP A 170 -14.13 -4.43 11.47
CA ASP A 170 -13.66 -4.96 12.75
C ASP A 170 -14.60 -4.58 13.89
N ASP A 171 -14.45 -5.20 15.05
CA ASP A 171 -15.26 -5.00 16.27
C ASP A 171 -14.38 -5.22 17.50
N LEU A 172 -14.52 -4.36 18.49
CA LEU A 172 -13.75 -4.41 19.73
C LEU A 172 -14.58 -4.92 20.90
N ARG A 173 -13.92 -5.71 21.77
CA ARG A 173 -14.48 -6.14 23.05
C ARG A 173 -13.54 -5.83 24.19
N PHE A 174 -14.08 -5.30 25.27
CA PHE A 174 -13.35 -4.90 26.44
C PHE A 174 -13.52 -5.90 27.57
N SER A 175 -12.44 -6.11 28.32
CA SER A 175 -12.39 -6.82 29.59
C SER A 175 -11.44 -6.10 30.54
N ALA A 176 -11.51 -6.40 31.82
CA ALA A 176 -10.60 -5.80 32.80
C ALA A 176 -10.07 -6.83 33.79
N VAL A 177 -8.85 -6.61 34.24
CA VAL A 177 -8.20 -7.32 35.34
C VAL A 177 -8.17 -6.40 36.55
N ASN A 178 -8.36 -6.96 37.75
CA ASN A 178 -8.37 -6.25 39.03
C ASN A 178 -9.46 -5.15 39.13
N LEU A 179 -10.63 -5.42 38.53
CA LEU A 179 -11.76 -4.51 38.62
C LEU A 179 -12.29 -4.47 40.06
N PRO A 180 -12.43 -3.30 40.71
CA PRO A 180 -13.04 -3.17 42.04
C PRO A 180 -14.48 -3.70 42.05
N GLU A 181 -14.96 -4.28 43.16
CA GLU A 181 -16.28 -4.92 43.25
C GLU A 181 -17.45 -3.97 42.92
N TRP A 182 -17.29 -2.68 43.21
CA TRP A 182 -18.30 -1.66 42.93
C TRP A 182 -18.39 -1.27 41.44
N LEU A 183 -17.34 -1.58 40.63
CA LEU A 183 -17.20 -1.16 39.24
C LEU A 183 -17.44 -2.32 38.28
N LYS A 184 -18.12 -2.05 37.16
CA LYS A 184 -18.36 -3.01 36.07
C LYS A 184 -17.84 -2.40 34.78
N LEU A 185 -17.36 -3.25 33.89
CA LEU A 185 -16.98 -2.90 32.52
C LEU A 185 -17.86 -3.68 31.56
N THR A 186 -18.53 -2.97 30.65
CA THR A 186 -19.27 -3.62 29.56
C THR A 186 -18.35 -4.02 28.41
N PRO A 187 -18.73 -5.00 27.56
CA PRO A 187 -17.95 -5.35 26.37
C PRO A 187 -17.70 -4.18 25.42
N GLU A 188 -18.56 -3.16 25.43
CA GLU A 188 -18.46 -1.94 24.60
C GLU A 188 -17.59 -0.85 25.24
N GLY A 189 -16.95 -1.14 26.38
CA GLY A 189 -16.00 -0.25 27.04
C GLY A 189 -16.62 0.78 27.99
N LEU A 190 -17.89 0.60 28.44
CA LEU A 190 -18.47 1.47 29.47
C LEU A 190 -18.12 0.96 30.86
N LEU A 191 -17.40 1.78 31.63
CA LEU A 191 -17.20 1.61 33.07
C LEU A 191 -18.39 2.22 33.80
N THR A 192 -19.05 1.47 34.68
CA THR A 192 -20.20 1.94 35.46
C THR A 192 -20.26 1.29 36.83
N GLY A 193 -20.68 2.04 37.85
CA GLY A 193 -20.83 1.54 39.20
C GLY A 193 -21.16 2.62 40.21
N THR A 194 -21.45 2.18 41.45
CA THR A 194 -21.74 3.10 42.58
C THR A 194 -20.86 2.68 43.75
N PRO A 195 -19.77 3.40 44.01
CA PRO A 195 -18.89 3.07 45.13
C PRO A 195 -19.56 3.39 46.47
N SER A 196 -19.27 2.60 47.49
CA SER A 196 -19.68 2.82 48.88
C SER A 196 -18.59 3.55 49.68
N ASN A 197 -18.85 3.85 50.94
CA ASN A 197 -17.86 4.41 51.85
C ASN A 197 -16.63 3.46 52.05
N ALA A 198 -16.78 2.16 51.85
CA ALA A 198 -15.68 1.20 51.95
C ALA A 198 -14.72 1.27 50.74
N ASP A 199 -15.16 1.91 49.67
CA ASP A 199 -14.43 2.02 48.41
C ASP A 199 -13.68 3.36 48.29
N VAL A 200 -13.72 4.20 49.31
CA VAL A 200 -13.02 5.50 49.30
C VAL A 200 -11.50 5.28 49.18
N GLY A 201 -10.89 5.93 48.20
CA GLY A 201 -9.45 5.82 47.91
C GLY A 201 -9.14 5.63 46.44
N VAL A 202 -7.92 5.22 46.14
CA VAL A 202 -7.43 5.00 44.76
C VAL A 202 -7.50 3.53 44.45
N HIS A 203 -8.10 3.22 43.28
CA HIS A 203 -8.21 1.86 42.75
C HIS A 203 -7.49 1.78 41.40
N GLU A 204 -6.59 0.81 41.25
CA GLU A 204 -5.90 0.53 40.02
C GLU A 204 -6.60 -0.64 39.28
N LEU A 205 -6.76 -0.50 37.97
CA LEU A 205 -7.31 -1.52 37.09
C LEU A 205 -6.54 -1.57 35.76
N VAL A 206 -6.55 -2.72 35.15
CA VAL A 206 -6.00 -2.94 33.80
C VAL A 206 -7.15 -3.29 32.88
N VAL A 207 -7.34 -2.50 31.85
CA VAL A 207 -8.30 -2.77 30.77
C VAL A 207 -7.56 -3.45 29.61
N GLN A 208 -8.18 -4.46 29.04
CA GLN A 208 -7.76 -5.11 27.82
C GLN A 208 -8.84 -4.95 26.76
N ALA A 209 -8.47 -4.48 25.59
CA ALA A 209 -9.27 -4.55 24.37
C ALA A 209 -8.79 -5.71 23.52
N ILE A 210 -9.72 -6.42 22.89
CA ILE A 210 -9.46 -7.46 21.90
C ILE A 210 -10.31 -7.21 20.67
N ASP A 211 -9.70 -7.24 19.49
CA ASP A 211 -10.36 -7.12 18.21
C ASP A 211 -10.93 -8.46 17.70
N LYS A 212 -11.59 -8.42 16.56
CA LYS A 212 -12.14 -9.60 15.90
C LYS A 212 -11.03 -10.54 15.37
N GLY A 213 -9.87 -9.98 14.98
CA GLY A 213 -8.67 -10.68 14.55
C GLY A 213 -7.90 -11.34 15.71
N LYS A 214 -8.27 -11.02 16.98
CA LYS A 214 -7.67 -11.45 18.24
C LYS A 214 -6.34 -10.77 18.58
N LEU A 215 -6.05 -9.64 18.02
CA LEU A 215 -5.00 -8.77 18.52
C LEU A 215 -5.51 -8.02 19.75
N THR A 216 -4.61 -7.67 20.66
CA THR A 216 -4.97 -7.12 21.97
C THR A 216 -4.16 -5.90 22.30
N ALA A 217 -4.79 -4.96 23.03
CA ALA A 217 -4.12 -3.86 23.69
C ALA A 217 -4.49 -3.81 25.16
N GLU A 218 -3.57 -3.37 26.00
CA GLU A 218 -3.77 -3.20 27.43
C GLU A 218 -3.44 -1.78 27.86
N GLN A 219 -4.27 -1.24 28.77
CA GLN A 219 -4.06 0.05 29.37
C GLN A 219 -4.35 0.01 30.87
N SER A 220 -3.41 0.51 31.67
CA SER A 220 -3.59 0.67 33.14
C SER A 220 -4.22 2.01 33.45
N TYR A 221 -5.16 2.01 34.40
CA TYR A 221 -5.85 3.18 34.89
C TYR A 221 -5.88 3.22 36.40
N ALA A 222 -6.05 4.43 36.95
CA ALA A 222 -6.34 4.66 38.33
C ALA A 222 -7.63 5.50 38.48
N ILE A 223 -8.55 5.08 39.33
CA ILE A 223 -9.78 5.83 39.69
C ILE A 223 -9.71 6.21 41.16
N GLU A 224 -9.87 7.48 41.46
CA GLU A 224 -10.03 7.96 42.81
C GLU A 224 -11.52 8.00 43.22
N VAL A 225 -11.89 7.35 44.31
CA VAL A 225 -13.22 7.48 44.94
C VAL A 225 -13.13 8.50 46.03
N LYS A 226 -13.86 9.61 45.87
CA LYS A 226 -13.93 10.70 46.83
C LYS A 226 -15.00 10.43 47.89
N ASN A 227 -14.64 10.71 49.13
CA ASN A 227 -15.55 10.58 50.28
C ASN A 227 -16.63 11.67 50.26
N VAL A 228 -17.83 11.30 50.67
CA VAL A 228 -18.92 12.21 51.03
C VAL A 228 -19.10 12.16 52.55
N ASN A 229 -19.18 13.33 53.20
CA ASN A 229 -19.36 13.36 54.64
C ASN A 229 -20.75 12.87 55.04
N ASP A 230 -20.80 11.76 55.79
CA ASP A 230 -22.03 11.16 56.30
C ASP A 230 -22.44 11.77 57.67
N SER A 231 -23.73 11.82 57.88
CA SER A 231 -24.25 12.24 59.17
C SER A 231 -24.01 11.15 60.22
N PRO A 232 -23.60 11.51 61.44
CA PRO A 232 -23.42 10.54 62.52
C PRO A 232 -24.72 9.79 62.86
N SER A 233 -24.65 8.48 63.05
CA SER A 233 -25.78 7.65 63.48
C SER A 233 -25.54 7.02 64.85
N PHE A 234 -26.57 6.89 65.66
CA PHE A 234 -26.51 6.20 66.96
C PHE A 234 -26.53 4.70 66.74
N ILE A 235 -25.54 3.98 67.28
CA ILE A 235 -25.55 2.52 67.32
C ILE A 235 -26.29 2.11 68.59
N THR A 236 -27.49 1.55 68.47
CA THR A 236 -28.18 0.88 69.58
C THR A 236 -27.61 -0.53 69.74
N LYS A 237 -27.01 -0.80 70.94
CA LYS A 237 -26.51 -2.16 71.25
C LYS A 237 -27.66 -3.07 71.61
#